data_b2800cd9f376a8af5bd107abfd59282c
#
_entry.id   b2800cd9f376a8af5bd107abfd59282c
#
_cell.length_a   1.000
_cell.length_b   1.000
_cell.length_c   1.000
_cell.angle_alpha   90.00
_cell.angle_beta   90.00
_cell.angle_gamma   90.00
#
_symmetry.space_group_name_H-M   'P 1'
#
loop_
_entity.id
_entity.type
_entity.pdbx_description
1 polymer ?
#
loop_
_entity_poly.entity_id
_entity_poly.type
_entity_poly.pdbx_seq_one_letter_code
_entity_poly.pdbx_strand_id
1 'polypeptide(L)'
;MFDLLLAGIENVLHLKYLVPLFLGTLVGLIGGALPGVTITMTIIIVLPFTFGLDPLQGLATMTGVYVGGSAGGAITAALIGIPGTPSAITTTFDGFPMTQKGQPGRAVWLGIWSSFLGGLLAGVFLIGATGPLAAIALEFGPWEYFALFVFALSMVAGLTEASLLKGLLSGAIGLVITIIGSDPIMSVPRFTLGTEFLRNGFPFLPVLIGIFAFAQLMTDIEKMSATDRTSAPIKAPPLTVSHLKVLWEILSKPFLLVWSTLVGILIGVLPAIGGSAATVMAYDQAKKFSRHPERFGKGNPEGIIASEASCNANVGGSLVTIMAFGIPGDAVTAVMLGAMTIHGIQSGPLFVSQHPQIAYGIYAAYLLAHPLMVLICALGARLFLRVVTVPKSILIPNVLVLCVIGAYALNNIMDDVVVLLLFGVIGYALVKLRFPLAPLILGLILGDQIEVNLLRAIMSDPNPWLFVTRPISGGLLTLSVASVMFALWQHRRQEGRAKEVEQEPDF
;
A
#
# COMPACT_ATOMS: atom_id res chain seq x y z
N MET A 1 21.93 -17.64 -5.09
CA MET A 1 20.54 -17.23 -4.75
C MET A 1 19.97 -18.07 -3.61
N PHE A 2 19.96 -19.39 -3.72
CA PHE A 2 19.38 -20.27 -2.69
C PHE A 2 20.11 -20.15 -1.34
N ASP A 3 21.45 -20.16 -1.33
CA ASP A 3 22.25 -20.01 -0.11
C ASP A 3 22.01 -18.64 0.58
N LEU A 4 21.86 -17.58 -0.19
CA LEU A 4 21.54 -16.25 0.37
C LEU A 4 20.13 -16.20 0.96
N LEU A 5 19.18 -16.91 0.36
CA LEU A 5 17.81 -17.01 0.90
C LEU A 5 17.82 -17.82 2.21
N LEU A 6 18.54 -18.94 2.26
CA LEU A 6 18.68 -19.72 3.49
C LEU A 6 19.33 -18.90 4.60
N ALA A 7 20.41 -18.18 4.30
CA ALA A 7 21.04 -17.27 5.24
C ALA A 7 20.09 -16.14 5.69
N GLY A 8 19.26 -15.62 4.77
CA GLY A 8 18.22 -14.64 5.11
C GLY A 8 17.17 -15.21 6.06
N ILE A 9 16.71 -16.44 5.83
CA ILE A 9 15.76 -17.14 6.71
C ILE A 9 16.39 -17.40 8.08
N GLU A 10 17.62 -17.91 8.11
CA GLU A 10 18.35 -18.16 9.35
C GLU A 10 18.51 -16.87 10.16
N ASN A 11 18.92 -15.78 9.52
CA ASN A 11 19.03 -14.47 10.16
C ASN A 11 17.70 -14.01 10.76
N VAL A 12 16.60 -14.08 10.00
CA VAL A 12 15.30 -13.58 10.48
C VAL A 12 14.72 -14.47 11.58
N LEU A 13 15.11 -15.75 11.66
CA LEU A 13 14.73 -16.64 12.74
C LEU A 13 15.44 -16.32 14.07
N HIS A 14 16.55 -15.58 14.08
CA HIS A 14 17.13 -15.09 15.32
C HIS A 14 16.15 -14.14 16.02
N LEU A 15 16.06 -14.26 17.36
CA LEU A 15 15.14 -13.45 18.18
C LEU A 15 15.27 -11.96 17.92
N LYS A 16 16.47 -11.48 17.58
CA LYS A 16 16.75 -10.09 17.23
C LYS A 16 15.85 -9.57 16.11
N TYR A 17 15.54 -10.37 15.10
CA TYR A 17 14.72 -10.01 13.94
C TYR A 17 13.31 -10.60 14.01
N LEU A 18 13.17 -11.78 14.60
CA LEU A 18 11.88 -12.46 14.72
C LEU A 18 10.91 -11.69 15.63
N VAL A 19 11.41 -11.13 16.75
CA VAL A 19 10.56 -10.34 17.67
C VAL A 19 10.03 -9.08 16.99
N PRO A 20 10.85 -8.21 16.34
CA PRO A 20 10.36 -7.10 15.55
C PRO A 20 9.36 -7.51 14.46
N LEU A 21 9.63 -8.59 13.72
CA LEU A 21 8.72 -9.11 12.71
C LEU A 21 7.38 -9.56 13.32
N PHE A 22 7.42 -10.28 14.44
CA PHE A 22 6.22 -10.71 15.16
C PHE A 22 5.40 -9.52 15.66
N LEU A 23 6.05 -8.54 16.30
CA LEU A 23 5.39 -7.33 16.78
C LEU A 23 4.81 -6.51 15.62
N GLY A 24 5.55 -6.37 14.52
CA GLY A 24 5.05 -5.73 13.31
C GLY A 24 3.81 -6.44 12.76
N THR A 25 3.85 -7.77 12.65
CA THR A 25 2.71 -8.55 12.15
C THR A 25 1.49 -8.42 13.09
N LEU A 26 1.71 -8.45 14.40
CA LEU A 26 0.66 -8.27 15.41
C LEU A 26 0.03 -6.88 15.31
N VAL A 27 0.85 -5.82 15.29
CA VAL A 27 0.36 -4.43 15.18
C VAL A 27 -0.32 -4.22 13.82
N GLY A 28 0.20 -4.81 12.74
CA GLY A 28 -0.43 -4.80 11.43
C GLY A 28 -1.83 -5.42 11.47
N LEU A 29 -1.97 -6.63 12.03
CA LEU A 29 -3.27 -7.29 12.18
C LEU A 29 -4.26 -6.44 13.00
N ILE A 30 -3.79 -5.83 14.09
CA ILE A 30 -4.61 -4.94 14.92
C ILE A 30 -5.04 -3.70 14.12
N GLY A 31 -4.09 -3.01 13.50
CA GLY A 31 -4.36 -1.80 12.72
C GLY A 31 -5.28 -2.08 11.52
N GLY A 32 -5.03 -3.18 10.80
CA GLY A 32 -5.88 -3.61 9.71
C GLY A 32 -7.30 -4.01 10.13
N ALA A 33 -7.47 -4.53 11.35
CA ALA A 33 -8.78 -4.87 11.89
C ALA A 33 -9.56 -3.66 12.42
N LEU A 34 -8.91 -2.53 12.69
CA LEU A 34 -9.57 -1.32 13.20
C LEU A 34 -10.23 -0.53 12.06
N PRO A 35 -11.57 -0.41 12.03
CA PRO A 35 -12.26 0.37 11.00
C PRO A 35 -11.84 1.85 11.04
N GLY A 36 -11.40 2.37 9.88
CA GLY A 36 -10.91 3.75 9.75
C GLY A 36 -9.39 3.89 9.91
N VAL A 37 -8.68 2.86 10.36
CA VAL A 37 -7.22 2.82 10.38
C VAL A 37 -6.73 2.12 9.13
N THR A 38 -6.00 2.82 8.27
CA THR A 38 -5.42 2.22 7.07
C THR A 38 -4.10 1.51 7.40
N ILE A 39 -3.68 0.58 6.53
CA ILE A 39 -2.36 -0.07 6.66
C ILE A 39 -1.26 1.00 6.62
N THR A 40 -1.43 2.02 5.76
CA THR A 40 -0.49 3.15 5.64
C THR A 40 -0.39 3.93 6.96
N MET A 41 -1.50 4.21 7.63
CA MET A 41 -1.47 4.83 8.96
C MET A 41 -0.75 3.95 9.98
N THR A 42 -1.03 2.65 9.96
CA THR A 42 -0.41 1.72 10.90
C THR A 42 1.11 1.68 10.73
N ILE A 43 1.62 1.63 9.49
CA ILE A 43 3.06 1.61 9.24
C ILE A 43 3.71 2.95 9.59
N ILE A 44 3.03 4.07 9.35
CA ILE A 44 3.48 5.42 9.75
C ILE A 44 3.62 5.53 11.27
N ILE A 45 2.67 4.99 12.03
CA ILE A 45 2.72 5.00 13.50
C ILE A 45 3.88 4.13 14.02
N VAL A 46 4.17 3.02 13.36
CA VAL A 46 5.24 2.09 13.74
C VAL A 46 6.62 2.61 13.34
N LEU A 47 6.71 3.37 12.26
CA LEU A 47 7.95 3.84 11.67
C LEU A 47 8.92 4.50 12.67
N PRO A 48 8.50 5.44 13.54
CA PRO A 48 9.41 6.08 14.50
C PRO A 48 10.07 5.11 15.47
N PHE A 49 9.38 4.03 15.82
CA PHE A 49 9.93 2.99 16.70
C PHE A 49 11.01 2.14 16.03
N THR A 50 11.15 2.25 14.70
CA THR A 50 12.17 1.53 13.94
C THR A 50 13.47 2.30 13.80
N PHE A 51 13.53 3.60 14.11
CA PHE A 51 14.74 4.42 13.91
C PHE A 51 15.94 4.00 14.74
N GLY A 52 15.69 3.48 15.95
CA GLY A 52 16.75 2.94 16.82
C GLY A 52 17.15 1.49 16.54
N LEU A 53 16.52 0.85 15.55
CA LEU A 53 16.78 -0.52 15.15
C LEU A 53 17.78 -0.56 14.00
N ASP A 54 18.43 -1.73 13.79
CA ASP A 54 19.19 -1.88 12.56
C ASP A 54 18.26 -1.94 11.31
N PRO A 55 18.80 -1.64 10.11
CA PRO A 55 17.98 -1.53 8.91
C PRO A 55 17.10 -2.75 8.64
N LEU A 56 17.63 -3.97 8.85
CA LEU A 56 16.86 -5.19 8.61
C LEU A 56 15.75 -5.37 9.66
N GLN A 57 16.01 -5.03 10.93
CA GLN A 57 14.98 -5.07 11.98
C GLN A 57 13.83 -4.13 11.64
N GLY A 58 14.12 -2.89 11.25
CA GLY A 58 13.14 -1.88 10.88
C GLY A 58 12.29 -2.34 9.68
N LEU A 59 12.95 -2.77 8.60
CA LEU A 59 12.27 -3.21 7.39
C LEU A 59 11.48 -4.54 7.59
N ALA A 60 11.98 -5.46 8.42
CA ALA A 60 11.24 -6.67 8.80
C ALA A 60 9.97 -6.32 9.61
N THR A 61 10.08 -5.38 10.56
CA THR A 61 8.91 -4.87 11.31
C THR A 61 7.86 -4.32 10.36
N MET A 62 8.25 -3.45 9.42
CA MET A 62 7.34 -2.86 8.44
C MET A 62 6.72 -3.89 7.50
N THR A 63 7.51 -4.87 7.05
CA THR A 63 7.01 -6.00 6.25
C THR A 63 5.96 -6.79 7.02
N GLY A 64 6.19 -7.02 8.31
CA GLY A 64 5.21 -7.63 9.21
C GLY A 64 3.93 -6.81 9.33
N VAL A 65 4.04 -5.49 9.52
CA VAL A 65 2.88 -4.58 9.56
C VAL A 65 2.09 -4.65 8.26
N TYR A 66 2.77 -4.67 7.13
CA TYR A 66 2.13 -4.70 5.82
C TYR A 66 1.36 -6.01 5.58
N VAL A 67 2.01 -7.17 5.80
CA VAL A 67 1.38 -8.50 5.67
C VAL A 67 0.22 -8.65 6.65
N GLY A 68 0.45 -8.32 7.93
CA GLY A 68 -0.58 -8.41 8.97
C GLY A 68 -1.75 -7.47 8.71
N GLY A 69 -1.47 -6.22 8.32
CA GLY A 69 -2.48 -5.20 8.02
C GLY A 69 -3.37 -5.58 6.86
N SER A 70 -2.80 -6.20 5.81
CA SER A 70 -3.54 -6.68 4.66
C SER A 70 -4.55 -7.77 5.01
N ALA A 71 -4.20 -8.67 5.94
CA ALA A 71 -5.09 -9.73 6.38
C ALA A 71 -6.04 -9.32 7.52
N GLY A 72 -5.63 -8.33 8.35
CA GLY A 72 -6.42 -7.88 9.50
C GLY A 72 -7.80 -7.37 9.13
N GLY A 73 -7.90 -6.65 8.02
CA GLY A 73 -9.14 -6.11 7.49
C GLY A 73 -10.21 -7.15 7.16
N ALA A 74 -9.79 -8.35 6.77
CA ALA A 74 -10.68 -9.46 6.46
C ALA A 74 -11.48 -9.95 7.67
N ILE A 75 -10.90 -9.86 8.87
CA ILE A 75 -11.54 -10.34 10.11
C ILE A 75 -12.81 -9.54 10.38
N THR A 76 -12.73 -8.22 10.34
CA THR A 76 -13.88 -7.34 10.58
C THR A 76 -14.83 -7.31 9.40
N ALA A 77 -14.31 -7.34 8.17
CA ALA A 77 -15.11 -7.47 6.97
C ALA A 77 -16.02 -8.71 7.02
N ALA A 78 -15.48 -9.86 7.41
CA ALA A 78 -16.22 -11.11 7.50
C ALA A 78 -17.18 -11.15 8.69
N LEU A 79 -16.82 -10.60 9.86
CA LEU A 79 -17.59 -10.78 11.08
C LEU A 79 -18.69 -9.74 11.28
N ILE A 80 -18.44 -8.48 10.93
CA ILE A 80 -19.35 -7.37 11.20
C ILE A 80 -19.78 -6.61 9.92
N GLY A 81 -19.31 -7.01 8.75
CA GLY A 81 -19.64 -6.36 7.47
C GLY A 81 -19.03 -4.96 7.30
N ILE A 82 -18.08 -4.58 8.15
CA ILE A 82 -17.35 -3.31 8.07
C ILE A 82 -15.92 -3.64 7.71
N PRO A 83 -15.42 -3.19 6.55
CA PRO A 83 -14.04 -3.47 6.16
C PRO A 83 -13.09 -2.71 7.11
N GLY A 84 -12.11 -3.41 7.66
CA GLY A 84 -11.08 -2.79 8.49
C GLY A 84 -10.16 -1.90 7.63
N THR A 85 -9.82 -2.38 6.43
CA THR A 85 -9.04 -1.65 5.42
C THR A 85 -9.81 -1.52 4.11
N PRO A 86 -9.52 -0.52 3.27
CA PRO A 86 -10.16 -0.39 1.95
C PRO A 86 -10.02 -1.65 1.07
N SER A 87 -8.90 -2.38 1.18
CA SER A 87 -8.68 -3.63 0.43
C SER A 87 -9.57 -4.79 0.88
N ALA A 88 -10.17 -4.72 2.08
CA ALA A 88 -11.07 -5.76 2.59
C ALA A 88 -12.55 -5.54 2.21
N ILE A 89 -12.86 -4.52 1.39
CA ILE A 89 -14.26 -4.20 1.03
C ILE A 89 -14.93 -5.38 0.31
N THR A 90 -14.25 -6.05 -0.58
CA THR A 90 -14.78 -7.18 -1.34
C THR A 90 -15.03 -8.41 -0.46
N THR A 91 -14.27 -8.57 0.60
CA THR A 91 -14.47 -9.62 1.59
C THR A 91 -15.77 -9.43 2.36
N THR A 92 -16.29 -8.20 2.49
CA THR A 92 -17.62 -7.98 3.10
C THR A 92 -18.75 -8.60 2.28
N PHE A 93 -18.61 -8.66 0.95
CA PHE A 93 -19.67 -9.10 0.05
C PHE A 93 -20.08 -10.56 0.28
N ASP A 94 -19.13 -11.43 0.60
CA ASP A 94 -19.39 -12.84 0.85
C ASP A 94 -19.07 -13.27 2.28
N GLY A 95 -18.08 -12.65 2.94
CA GLY A 95 -17.68 -12.99 4.30
C GLY A 95 -18.78 -12.70 5.32
N PHE A 96 -19.39 -11.52 5.27
CA PHE A 96 -20.45 -11.14 6.19
C PHE A 96 -21.75 -11.95 5.97
N PRO A 97 -22.27 -12.13 4.75
CA PRO A 97 -23.40 -13.05 4.52
C PRO A 97 -23.12 -14.49 4.98
N MET A 98 -21.89 -14.99 4.89
CA MET A 98 -21.53 -16.31 5.43
C MET A 98 -21.62 -16.33 6.95
N THR A 99 -21.18 -15.26 7.62
CA THR A 99 -21.33 -15.08 9.08
C THR A 99 -22.78 -15.02 9.50
N GLN A 100 -23.63 -14.29 8.76
CA GLN A 100 -25.08 -14.23 9.02
C GLN A 100 -25.75 -15.59 8.87
N LYS A 101 -25.22 -16.48 8.03
CA LYS A 101 -25.65 -17.88 7.90
C LYS A 101 -25.12 -18.81 9.01
N GLY A 102 -24.52 -18.25 10.06
CA GLY A 102 -24.02 -19.01 11.22
C GLY A 102 -22.65 -19.67 11.01
N GLN A 103 -21.86 -19.22 10.02
CA GLN A 103 -20.53 -19.77 9.71
C GLN A 103 -19.38 -18.73 9.89
N PRO A 104 -19.31 -17.99 11.01
CA PRO A 104 -18.33 -16.93 11.20
C PRO A 104 -16.87 -17.45 11.19
N GLY A 105 -16.62 -18.58 11.85
CA GLY A 105 -15.31 -19.20 11.85
C GLY A 105 -14.84 -19.58 10.44
N ARG A 106 -15.73 -20.13 9.61
CA ARG A 106 -15.41 -20.48 8.22
C ARG A 106 -15.09 -19.23 7.40
N ALA A 107 -15.89 -18.15 7.53
CA ALA A 107 -15.67 -16.91 6.81
C ALA A 107 -14.29 -16.31 7.12
N VAL A 108 -13.93 -16.17 8.40
CA VAL A 108 -12.63 -15.63 8.83
C VAL A 108 -11.47 -16.52 8.37
N TRP A 109 -11.57 -17.83 8.59
CA TRP A 109 -10.46 -18.72 8.28
C TRP A 109 -10.29 -18.99 6.78
N LEU A 110 -11.33 -18.88 5.97
CA LEU A 110 -11.19 -18.81 4.51
C LEU A 110 -10.34 -17.59 4.13
N GLY A 111 -10.60 -16.42 4.71
CA GLY A 111 -9.82 -15.22 4.47
C GLY A 111 -8.35 -15.39 4.85
N ILE A 112 -8.08 -15.77 6.10
CA ILE A 112 -6.72 -15.91 6.63
C ILE A 112 -5.89 -16.96 5.87
N TRP A 113 -6.47 -18.14 5.57
CA TRP A 113 -5.75 -19.17 4.81
C TRP A 113 -5.57 -18.77 3.33
N SER A 114 -6.49 -18.04 2.73
CA SER A 114 -6.33 -17.53 1.37
C SER A 114 -5.24 -16.45 1.31
N SER A 115 -5.21 -15.54 2.28
CA SER A 115 -4.14 -14.56 2.47
C SER A 115 -2.77 -15.24 2.63
N PHE A 116 -2.69 -16.29 3.44
CA PHE A 116 -1.47 -17.07 3.64
C PHE A 116 -0.98 -17.71 2.33
N LEU A 117 -1.86 -18.43 1.62
CA LEU A 117 -1.48 -19.14 0.40
C LEU A 117 -1.16 -18.15 -0.75
N GLY A 118 -1.97 -17.12 -0.94
CA GLY A 118 -1.73 -16.08 -1.94
C GLY A 118 -0.41 -15.34 -1.67
N GLY A 119 -0.14 -15.00 -0.40
CA GLY A 119 1.11 -14.37 0.00
C GLY A 119 2.33 -15.26 -0.21
N LEU A 120 2.27 -16.56 0.12
CA LEU A 120 3.37 -17.48 -0.14
C LEU A 120 3.67 -17.63 -1.64
N LEU A 121 2.64 -17.75 -2.47
CA LEU A 121 2.80 -17.80 -3.93
C LEU A 121 3.43 -16.52 -4.47
N ALA A 122 2.98 -15.35 -3.95
CA ALA A 122 3.59 -14.07 -4.31
C ALA A 122 5.02 -13.93 -3.77
N GLY A 123 5.36 -14.57 -2.66
CA GLY A 123 6.74 -14.64 -2.15
C GLY A 123 7.68 -15.39 -3.09
N VAL A 124 7.21 -16.47 -3.73
CA VAL A 124 7.97 -17.15 -4.79
C VAL A 124 8.23 -16.21 -5.96
N PHE A 125 7.21 -15.43 -6.36
CA PHE A 125 7.36 -14.43 -7.41
C PHE A 125 8.30 -13.30 -6.98
N LEU A 126 8.19 -12.79 -5.75
CA LEU A 126 9.05 -11.74 -5.20
C LEU A 126 10.53 -12.15 -5.30
N ILE A 127 10.87 -13.35 -4.85
CA ILE A 127 12.25 -13.87 -4.87
C ILE A 127 12.74 -14.10 -6.31
N GLY A 128 11.88 -14.70 -7.16
CA GLY A 128 12.25 -15.06 -8.52
C GLY A 128 12.30 -13.89 -9.48
N ALA A 129 11.42 -12.88 -9.31
CA ALA A 129 11.25 -11.79 -10.27
C ALA A 129 12.12 -10.56 -9.96
N THR A 130 12.43 -10.29 -8.67
CA THR A 130 13.15 -9.05 -8.30
C THR A 130 14.51 -8.96 -8.97
N GLY A 131 15.30 -10.04 -8.98
CA GLY A 131 16.63 -10.05 -9.60
C GLY A 131 16.58 -9.80 -11.11
N PRO A 132 15.82 -10.56 -11.90
CA PRO A 132 15.66 -10.30 -13.33
C PRO A 132 15.13 -8.92 -13.66
N LEU A 133 14.14 -8.41 -12.90
CA LEU A 133 13.61 -7.06 -13.12
C LEU A 133 14.63 -5.98 -12.77
N ALA A 134 15.40 -6.16 -11.71
CA ALA A 134 16.52 -5.28 -11.36
C ALA A 134 17.61 -5.29 -12.47
N ALA A 135 17.90 -6.45 -13.05
CA ALA A 135 18.86 -6.55 -14.17
C ALA A 135 18.37 -5.76 -15.39
N ILE A 136 17.09 -5.84 -15.74
CA ILE A 136 16.50 -5.01 -16.81
C ILE A 136 16.59 -3.52 -16.44
N ALA A 137 16.31 -3.16 -15.20
CA ALA A 137 16.37 -1.78 -14.74
C ALA A 137 17.81 -1.20 -14.75
N LEU A 138 18.84 -2.03 -14.65
CA LEU A 138 20.25 -1.61 -14.77
C LEU A 138 20.63 -1.17 -16.19
N GLU A 139 19.87 -1.60 -17.21
CA GLU A 139 20.07 -1.15 -18.59
C GLU A 139 19.49 0.25 -18.85
N PHE A 140 18.71 0.78 -17.88
CA PHE A 140 18.06 2.08 -17.99
C PHE A 140 19.10 3.18 -17.74
N GLY A 141 19.17 4.13 -18.68
CA GLY A 141 19.87 5.39 -18.50
C GLY A 141 18.95 6.49 -17.92
N PRO A 142 19.46 7.72 -17.80
CA PRO A 142 18.66 8.83 -17.25
C PRO A 142 17.37 9.12 -18.02
N TRP A 143 17.34 8.94 -19.35
CA TRP A 143 16.16 9.12 -20.18
C TRP A 143 15.07 8.08 -19.86
N GLU A 144 15.48 6.81 -19.69
CA GLU A 144 14.58 5.71 -19.38
C GLU A 144 14.00 5.86 -17.98
N TYR A 145 14.82 6.24 -16.98
CA TYR A 145 14.33 6.50 -15.62
C TYR A 145 13.35 7.68 -15.58
N PHE A 146 13.68 8.80 -16.26
CA PHE A 146 12.75 9.92 -16.38
C PHE A 146 11.40 9.45 -16.96
N ALA A 147 11.43 8.73 -18.08
CA ALA A 147 10.24 8.24 -18.74
C ALA A 147 9.45 7.26 -17.85
N LEU A 148 10.13 6.40 -17.08
CA LEU A 148 9.53 5.45 -16.15
C LEU A 148 8.79 6.16 -15.01
N PHE A 149 9.39 7.20 -14.43
CA PHE A 149 8.74 7.96 -13.37
C PHE A 149 7.55 8.79 -13.88
N VAL A 150 7.66 9.37 -15.08
CA VAL A 150 6.53 10.06 -15.74
C VAL A 150 5.40 9.07 -16.04
N PHE A 151 5.73 7.86 -16.51
CA PHE A 151 4.74 6.80 -16.73
C PHE A 151 4.05 6.41 -15.43
N ALA A 152 4.80 6.16 -14.36
CA ALA A 152 4.24 5.83 -13.05
C ALA A 152 3.26 6.91 -12.56
N LEU A 153 3.65 8.18 -12.64
CA LEU A 153 2.79 9.30 -12.25
C LEU A 153 1.53 9.42 -13.11
N SER A 154 1.66 9.27 -14.44
CA SER A 154 0.52 9.34 -15.37
C SER A 154 -0.50 8.23 -15.14
N MET A 155 -0.02 7.02 -14.82
CA MET A 155 -0.85 5.85 -14.59
C MET A 155 -1.71 6.02 -13.34
N VAL A 156 -1.12 6.52 -12.25
CA VAL A 156 -1.84 6.73 -10.98
C VAL A 156 -2.89 7.83 -11.12
N ALA A 157 -2.57 8.91 -11.82
CA ALA A 157 -3.55 9.96 -12.09
C ALA A 157 -4.75 9.46 -12.89
N GLY A 158 -4.51 8.49 -13.82
CA GLY A 158 -5.53 7.90 -14.67
C GLY A 158 -6.46 6.89 -13.96
N LEU A 159 -5.98 6.25 -12.90
CA LEU A 159 -6.72 5.18 -12.19
C LEU A 159 -7.51 5.68 -10.98
N THR A 160 -7.48 6.96 -10.69
CA THR A 160 -8.25 7.53 -9.57
C THR A 160 -9.75 7.57 -9.87
N GLU A 161 -10.57 7.15 -8.92
CA GLU A 161 -12.04 7.23 -8.99
C GLU A 161 -12.55 8.68 -9.06
N ALA A 162 -11.74 9.66 -8.63
CA ALA A 162 -11.99 11.08 -8.79
C ALA A 162 -11.81 11.52 -10.26
N SER A 163 -12.15 12.76 -10.58
CA SER A 163 -11.91 13.27 -11.94
C SER A 163 -10.43 13.21 -12.29
N LEU A 164 -10.11 12.78 -13.51
CA LEU A 164 -8.73 12.70 -14.03
C LEU A 164 -7.97 14.03 -13.83
N LEU A 165 -8.66 15.16 -14.04
CA LEU A 165 -8.08 16.49 -13.85
C LEU A 165 -7.59 16.68 -12.40
N LYS A 166 -8.38 16.25 -11.42
CA LYS A 166 -7.97 16.31 -10.00
C LYS A 166 -6.81 15.37 -9.70
N GLY A 167 -6.75 14.19 -10.35
CA GLY A 167 -5.61 13.27 -10.26
C GLY A 167 -4.32 13.91 -10.78
N LEU A 168 -4.35 14.48 -11.97
CA LEU A 168 -3.20 15.17 -12.58
C LEU A 168 -2.77 16.40 -11.77
N LEU A 169 -3.71 17.23 -11.33
CA LEU A 169 -3.43 18.38 -10.47
C LEU A 169 -2.84 17.96 -9.12
N SER A 170 -3.32 16.87 -8.54
CA SER A 170 -2.81 16.32 -7.29
C SER A 170 -1.34 15.89 -7.46
N GLY A 171 -1.02 15.17 -8.53
CA GLY A 171 0.35 14.80 -8.86
C GLY A 171 1.25 16.01 -9.10
N ALA A 172 0.74 17.01 -9.84
CA ALA A 172 1.48 18.25 -10.09
C ALA A 172 1.75 19.04 -8.79
N ILE A 173 0.79 19.09 -7.86
CA ILE A 173 1.00 19.71 -6.54
C ILE A 173 2.13 18.96 -5.80
N GLY A 174 2.15 17.62 -5.84
CA GLY A 174 3.22 16.82 -5.27
C GLY A 174 4.60 17.19 -5.86
N LEU A 175 4.69 17.30 -7.19
CA LEU A 175 5.92 17.73 -7.88
C LEU A 175 6.34 19.15 -7.48
N VAL A 176 5.41 20.07 -7.36
CA VAL A 176 5.71 21.47 -6.97
C VAL A 176 6.29 21.54 -5.55
N ILE A 177 5.78 20.70 -4.64
CA ILE A 177 6.30 20.65 -3.26
C ILE A 177 7.77 20.24 -3.24
N THR A 178 8.21 19.32 -4.09
CA THR A 178 9.62 18.87 -4.13
C THR A 178 10.56 19.92 -4.70
N ILE A 179 10.08 20.86 -5.51
CA ILE A 179 10.91 21.94 -6.07
C ILE A 179 11.30 22.97 -4.99
N ILE A 180 10.60 23.01 -3.86
CA ILE A 180 10.89 23.92 -2.75
C ILE A 180 12.12 23.38 -1.99
N GLY A 181 13.17 24.18 -1.89
CA GLY A 181 14.40 23.79 -1.21
C GLY A 181 15.66 24.05 -2.04
N SER A 182 16.66 23.22 -1.89
CA SER A 182 17.89 23.30 -2.67
C SER A 182 17.87 22.29 -3.82
N ASP A 183 18.31 22.73 -4.99
CA ASP A 183 18.51 21.88 -6.16
C ASP A 183 19.40 20.67 -5.81
N PRO A 184 18.99 19.43 -6.14
CA PRO A 184 19.73 18.22 -5.73
C PRO A 184 21.07 18.05 -6.45
N ILE A 185 21.34 18.76 -7.57
CA ILE A 185 22.59 18.67 -8.34
C ILE A 185 23.47 19.88 -8.09
N MET A 186 22.91 21.10 -8.21
CA MET A 186 23.67 22.35 -8.11
C MET A 186 23.60 23.01 -6.73
N SER A 187 22.77 22.47 -5.82
CA SER A 187 22.55 23.01 -4.47
C SER A 187 22.11 24.49 -4.42
N VAL A 188 21.50 24.98 -5.50
CA VAL A 188 20.97 26.34 -5.57
C VAL A 188 19.62 26.39 -4.84
N PRO A 189 19.43 27.29 -3.85
CA PRO A 189 18.17 27.41 -3.14
C PRO A 189 17.06 27.96 -4.03
N ARG A 190 15.90 27.30 -4.01
CA ARG A 190 14.70 27.65 -4.81
C ARG A 190 13.48 27.76 -3.90
N PHE A 191 12.71 28.82 -4.08
CA PHE A 191 11.45 29.07 -3.35
C PHE A 191 11.57 29.01 -1.81
N THR A 192 12.79 29.29 -1.27
CA THR A 192 13.07 29.21 0.17
C THR A 192 12.57 30.44 0.94
N LEU A 193 12.06 31.46 0.24
CA LEU A 193 11.61 32.74 0.81
C LEU A 193 12.65 33.39 1.78
N GLY A 194 13.92 33.02 1.62
CA GLY A 194 15.01 33.50 2.48
C GLY A 194 15.03 32.88 3.89
N THR A 195 14.25 31.81 4.13
CA THR A 195 14.19 31.15 5.44
C THR A 195 15.08 29.90 5.46
N GLU A 196 15.75 29.65 6.57
CA GLU A 196 16.52 28.42 6.80
C GLU A 196 15.59 27.19 6.85
N PHE A 197 14.34 27.38 7.34
CA PHE A 197 13.31 26.33 7.41
C PHE A 197 13.04 25.66 6.04
N LEU A 198 12.97 26.45 4.96
CA LEU A 198 12.70 25.94 3.61
C LEU A 198 13.96 25.59 2.81
N ARG A 199 15.16 25.82 3.36
CA ARG A 199 16.41 25.62 2.62
C ARG A 199 16.65 24.16 2.21
N ASN A 200 16.27 23.22 3.08
CA ASN A 200 16.40 21.78 2.83
C ASN A 200 15.13 21.15 2.24
N GLY A 201 14.15 22.00 1.86
CA GLY A 201 12.84 21.52 1.44
C GLY A 201 12.00 20.99 2.59
N PHE A 202 10.88 20.36 2.26
CA PHE A 202 10.02 19.72 3.26
C PHE A 202 10.48 18.28 3.52
N PRO A 203 10.74 17.91 4.78
CA PRO A 203 11.09 16.54 5.13
C PRO A 203 10.00 15.56 4.70
N PHE A 204 10.38 14.57 3.91
CA PHE A 204 9.43 13.63 3.27
C PHE A 204 8.48 12.94 4.25
N LEU A 205 8.99 12.40 5.36
CA LEU A 205 8.17 11.65 6.32
C LEU A 205 7.18 12.51 7.11
N PRO A 206 7.52 13.67 7.67
CA PRO A 206 6.55 14.58 8.27
C PRO A 206 5.42 14.97 7.31
N VAL A 207 5.73 15.19 6.02
CA VAL A 207 4.72 15.44 4.97
C VAL A 207 3.80 14.24 4.81
N LEU A 208 4.34 13.02 4.72
CA LEU A 208 3.53 11.80 4.62
C LEU A 208 2.65 11.57 5.84
N ILE A 209 3.19 11.75 7.05
CA ILE A 209 2.43 11.61 8.30
C ILE A 209 1.27 12.62 8.30
N GLY A 210 1.53 13.87 7.88
CA GLY A 210 0.52 14.91 7.78
C GLY A 210 -0.59 14.53 6.80
N ILE A 211 -0.24 14.24 5.57
CA ILE A 211 -1.20 13.98 4.48
C ILE A 211 -2.01 12.69 4.72
N PHE A 212 -1.39 11.60 5.19
CA PHE A 212 -2.10 10.33 5.36
C PHE A 212 -2.73 10.18 6.74
N ALA A 213 -1.95 10.36 7.82
CA ALA A 213 -2.44 10.07 9.15
C ALA A 213 -3.26 11.24 9.71
N PHE A 214 -2.68 12.44 9.76
CA PHE A 214 -3.35 13.58 10.38
C PHE A 214 -4.61 13.99 9.60
N ALA A 215 -4.54 14.08 8.26
CA ALA A 215 -5.70 14.44 7.45
C ALA A 215 -6.85 13.42 7.55
N GLN A 216 -6.52 12.12 7.59
CA GLN A 216 -7.51 11.07 7.79
C GLN A 216 -8.17 11.17 9.17
N LEU A 217 -7.37 11.40 10.24
CA LEU A 217 -7.90 11.56 11.59
C LEU A 217 -8.80 12.78 11.73
N MET A 218 -8.47 13.90 11.07
CA MET A 218 -9.35 15.08 11.01
C MET A 218 -10.67 14.76 10.31
N THR A 219 -10.63 14.00 9.22
CA THR A 219 -11.82 13.52 8.51
C THR A 219 -12.68 12.60 9.40
N ASP A 220 -12.04 11.72 10.18
CA ASP A 220 -12.73 10.82 11.09
C ASP A 220 -13.36 11.56 12.28
N ILE A 221 -12.69 12.59 12.83
CA ILE A 221 -13.24 13.46 13.87
C ILE A 221 -14.51 14.14 13.39
N GLU A 222 -14.47 14.69 12.17
CA GLU A 222 -15.64 15.36 11.59
C GLU A 222 -16.84 14.43 11.40
N LYS A 223 -16.58 13.20 10.96
CA LYS A 223 -17.63 12.19 10.73
C LYS A 223 -18.11 11.52 12.03
N MET A 224 -17.45 11.80 13.15
CA MET A 224 -17.76 11.15 14.43
C MET A 224 -19.12 11.63 14.96
N SER A 225 -20.08 10.72 15.00
CA SER A 225 -21.42 10.93 15.56
C SER A 225 -21.42 10.67 17.07
N ALA A 226 -22.44 11.20 17.77
CA ALA A 226 -22.68 10.88 19.18
C ALA A 226 -22.87 9.36 19.43
N THR A 227 -23.38 8.64 18.44
CA THR A 227 -23.59 7.18 18.46
C THR A 227 -22.28 6.40 18.41
N ASP A 228 -21.21 6.96 17.83
CA ASP A 228 -19.88 6.31 17.77
C ASP A 228 -19.15 6.29 19.13
N ARG A 229 -19.69 7.03 20.13
CA ARG A 229 -19.12 7.11 21.48
C ARG A 229 -19.47 5.88 22.34
N THR A 230 -20.48 5.12 21.94
CA THR A 230 -20.96 3.95 22.70
C THR A 230 -21.11 2.74 21.75
N SER A 231 -19.98 2.17 21.36
CA SER A 231 -19.99 0.88 20.66
C SER A 231 -20.42 -0.21 21.66
N ALA A 232 -21.59 -0.79 21.44
CA ALA A 232 -22.01 -1.95 22.24
C ALA A 232 -21.00 -3.10 22.05
N PRO A 233 -20.62 -3.81 23.10
CA PRO A 233 -19.70 -4.93 22.99
C PRO A 233 -20.28 -6.00 22.05
N ILE A 234 -19.59 -6.25 20.95
CA ILE A 234 -19.96 -7.31 19.99
C ILE A 234 -19.72 -8.64 20.69
N LYS A 235 -20.78 -9.44 20.89
CA LYS A 235 -20.60 -10.82 21.37
C LYS A 235 -19.79 -11.58 20.32
N ALA A 236 -18.58 -11.98 20.69
CA ALA A 236 -17.70 -12.74 19.83
C ALA A 236 -18.35 -14.07 19.43
N PRO A 237 -18.68 -14.29 18.16
CA PRO A 237 -19.20 -15.59 17.73
C PRO A 237 -18.10 -16.67 17.84
N PRO A 238 -18.47 -17.95 17.97
CA PRO A 238 -17.49 -19.02 18.00
C PRO A 238 -16.73 -19.09 16.67
N LEU A 239 -15.42 -18.94 16.72
CA LEU A 239 -14.52 -19.02 15.54
C LEU A 239 -13.92 -20.42 15.34
N THR A 240 -14.46 -21.42 16.03
CA THR A 240 -13.99 -22.80 15.92
C THR A 240 -14.34 -23.38 14.55
N VAL A 241 -13.32 -23.90 13.87
CA VAL A 241 -13.43 -24.50 12.55
C VAL A 241 -12.40 -25.61 12.38
N SER A 242 -12.65 -26.55 11.50
CA SER A 242 -11.61 -27.48 11.06
C SER A 242 -10.71 -26.82 10.05
N HIS A 243 -9.51 -26.40 10.46
CA HIS A 243 -8.52 -25.75 9.57
C HIS A 243 -8.21 -26.60 8.34
N LEU A 244 -8.07 -27.93 8.50
CA LEU A 244 -7.81 -28.83 7.38
C LEU A 244 -8.95 -28.82 6.34
N LYS A 245 -10.22 -28.73 6.77
CA LYS A 245 -11.35 -28.64 5.83
C LYS A 245 -11.33 -27.34 5.06
N VAL A 246 -11.06 -26.21 5.73
CA VAL A 246 -10.95 -24.89 5.08
C VAL A 246 -9.79 -24.87 4.11
N LEU A 247 -8.64 -25.39 4.51
CA LEU A 247 -7.45 -25.43 3.64
C LEU A 247 -7.72 -26.31 2.40
N TRP A 248 -8.34 -27.48 2.60
CA TRP A 248 -8.74 -28.35 1.49
C TRP A 248 -9.74 -27.69 0.54
N GLU A 249 -10.68 -26.91 1.09
CA GLU A 249 -11.64 -26.15 0.30
C GLU A 249 -10.96 -25.13 -0.63
N ILE A 250 -9.93 -24.43 -0.15
CA ILE A 250 -9.14 -23.50 -0.95
C ILE A 250 -8.31 -24.25 -1.99
N LEU A 251 -7.59 -25.28 -1.57
CA LEU A 251 -6.72 -26.08 -2.45
C LEU A 251 -7.48 -26.89 -3.49
N SER A 252 -8.77 -27.18 -3.28
CA SER A 252 -9.65 -27.79 -4.29
C SER A 252 -9.99 -26.85 -5.45
N LYS A 253 -9.64 -25.55 -5.35
CA LYS A 253 -9.86 -24.51 -6.36
C LYS A 253 -8.53 -23.88 -6.81
N PRO A 254 -7.58 -24.67 -7.34
CA PRO A 254 -6.22 -24.19 -7.60
C PRO A 254 -6.20 -23.09 -8.68
N PHE A 255 -7.03 -23.18 -9.68
CA PHE A 255 -7.13 -22.14 -10.71
C PHE A 255 -7.55 -20.80 -10.13
N LEU A 256 -8.57 -20.79 -9.26
CA LEU A 256 -9.05 -19.57 -8.61
C LEU A 256 -7.94 -18.95 -7.74
N LEU A 257 -7.27 -19.76 -6.91
CA LEU A 257 -6.19 -19.32 -6.03
C LEU A 257 -5.03 -18.70 -6.83
N VAL A 258 -4.52 -19.43 -7.82
CA VAL A 258 -3.38 -18.98 -8.64
C VAL A 258 -3.75 -17.75 -9.45
N TRP A 259 -4.92 -17.73 -10.09
CA TRP A 259 -5.37 -16.58 -10.89
C TRP A 259 -5.54 -15.32 -10.04
N SER A 260 -6.19 -15.43 -8.90
CA SER A 260 -6.38 -14.30 -7.98
C SER A 260 -5.05 -13.79 -7.43
N THR A 261 -4.12 -14.70 -7.14
CA THR A 261 -2.75 -14.35 -6.75
C THR A 261 -2.03 -13.59 -7.86
N LEU A 262 -2.11 -14.06 -9.10
CA LEU A 262 -1.51 -13.36 -10.25
C LEU A 262 -2.09 -11.97 -10.45
N VAL A 263 -3.41 -11.81 -10.32
CA VAL A 263 -4.04 -10.48 -10.36
C VAL A 263 -3.48 -9.59 -9.25
N GLY A 264 -3.37 -10.11 -8.03
CA GLY A 264 -2.77 -9.38 -6.92
C GLY A 264 -1.34 -8.93 -7.20
N ILE A 265 -0.49 -9.84 -7.67
CA ILE A 265 0.91 -9.55 -8.03
C ILE A 265 0.98 -8.49 -9.12
N LEU A 266 0.24 -8.66 -10.21
CA LEU A 266 0.27 -7.74 -11.35
C LEU A 266 -0.14 -6.33 -10.93
N ILE A 267 -1.21 -6.20 -10.14
CA ILE A 267 -1.64 -4.90 -9.62
C ILE A 267 -0.61 -4.32 -8.64
N GLY A 268 0.03 -5.15 -7.82
CA GLY A 268 1.07 -4.72 -6.89
C GLY A 268 2.34 -4.21 -7.59
N VAL A 269 2.69 -4.79 -8.74
CA VAL A 269 3.81 -4.32 -9.58
C VAL A 269 3.49 -2.99 -10.25
N LEU A 270 2.22 -2.67 -10.47
CA LEU A 270 1.83 -1.41 -11.08
C LEU A 270 1.84 -0.27 -10.01
N PRO A 271 2.56 0.84 -10.28
CA PRO A 271 2.75 1.88 -9.27
C PRO A 271 1.43 2.46 -8.75
N ALA A 272 1.34 2.61 -7.43
CA ALA A 272 0.31 3.30 -6.64
C ALA A 272 -1.16 2.90 -6.88
N ILE A 273 -1.43 1.75 -7.48
CA ILE A 273 -2.80 1.22 -7.63
C ILE A 273 -3.30 0.65 -6.29
N GLY A 274 -2.48 -0.15 -5.64
CA GLY A 274 -2.72 -0.69 -4.31
C GLY A 274 -3.71 -1.86 -4.24
N GLY A 275 -3.79 -2.44 -3.03
CA GLY A 275 -4.53 -3.68 -2.76
C GLY A 275 -6.05 -3.59 -2.97
N SER A 276 -6.65 -2.40 -2.85
CA SER A 276 -8.10 -2.24 -3.05
C SER A 276 -8.52 -2.58 -4.48
N ALA A 277 -7.79 -2.07 -5.47
CA ALA A 277 -8.04 -2.40 -6.87
C ALA A 277 -7.75 -3.87 -7.17
N ALA A 278 -6.70 -4.44 -6.57
CA ALA A 278 -6.36 -5.85 -6.73
C ALA A 278 -7.50 -6.76 -6.29
N THR A 279 -8.08 -6.50 -5.11
CA THR A 279 -9.17 -7.32 -4.56
C THR A 279 -10.46 -7.19 -5.34
N VAL A 280 -10.82 -5.98 -5.80
CA VAL A 280 -12.00 -5.74 -6.63
C VAL A 280 -11.87 -6.46 -7.98
N MET A 281 -10.71 -6.34 -8.63
CA MET A 281 -10.46 -7.01 -9.91
C MET A 281 -10.47 -8.54 -9.78
N ALA A 282 -9.82 -9.08 -8.74
CA ALA A 282 -9.81 -10.52 -8.51
C ALA A 282 -11.21 -11.06 -8.21
N TYR A 283 -11.99 -10.35 -7.40
CA TYR A 283 -13.39 -10.70 -7.10
C TYR A 283 -14.27 -10.69 -8.35
N ASP A 284 -14.19 -9.64 -9.15
CA ASP A 284 -14.97 -9.52 -10.41
C ASP A 284 -14.62 -10.64 -11.40
N GLN A 285 -13.33 -10.93 -11.58
CA GLN A 285 -12.89 -12.00 -12.44
C GLN A 285 -13.28 -13.38 -11.90
N ALA A 286 -13.15 -13.61 -10.60
CA ALA A 286 -13.60 -14.85 -9.97
C ALA A 286 -15.09 -15.07 -10.21
N LYS A 287 -15.91 -14.01 -10.08
CA LYS A 287 -17.35 -14.07 -10.39
C LYS A 287 -17.61 -14.41 -11.84
N LYS A 288 -16.86 -13.83 -12.80
CA LYS A 288 -17.01 -14.08 -14.23
C LYS A 288 -16.61 -15.49 -14.65
N PHE A 289 -15.58 -16.08 -14.01
CA PHE A 289 -15.10 -17.43 -14.31
C PHE A 289 -15.78 -18.53 -13.47
N SER A 290 -16.57 -18.16 -12.44
CA SER A 290 -17.28 -19.11 -11.62
C SER A 290 -18.41 -19.83 -12.39
N ARG A 291 -18.62 -21.09 -12.06
CA ARG A 291 -19.79 -21.85 -12.52
C ARG A 291 -21.11 -21.37 -11.92
N HIS A 292 -21.03 -20.61 -10.81
CA HIS A 292 -22.17 -20.14 -10.04
C HIS A 292 -22.06 -18.65 -9.70
N PRO A 293 -22.02 -17.75 -10.69
CA PRO A 293 -21.85 -16.31 -10.49
C PRO A 293 -22.97 -15.68 -9.64
N GLU A 294 -24.16 -16.28 -9.65
CA GLU A 294 -25.34 -15.86 -8.89
C GLU A 294 -25.20 -16.03 -7.36
N ARG A 295 -24.22 -16.80 -6.91
CA ARG A 295 -23.91 -17.03 -5.49
C ARG A 295 -23.01 -15.96 -4.88
N PHE A 296 -22.31 -15.19 -5.71
CA PHE A 296 -21.47 -14.08 -5.25
C PHE A 296 -22.33 -12.98 -4.61
N GLY A 297 -21.84 -12.42 -3.51
CA GLY A 297 -22.58 -11.49 -2.67
C GLY A 297 -23.56 -12.17 -1.70
N LYS A 298 -23.57 -13.51 -1.65
CA LYS A 298 -24.49 -14.31 -0.82
C LYS A 298 -23.77 -15.32 0.08
N GLY A 299 -22.49 -15.12 0.33
CA GLY A 299 -21.66 -16.03 1.15
C GLY A 299 -21.00 -17.13 0.34
N ASN A 300 -20.48 -16.79 -0.85
CA ASN A 300 -19.70 -17.72 -1.67
C ASN A 300 -18.24 -17.77 -1.21
N PRO A 301 -17.68 -18.95 -0.87
CA PRO A 301 -16.28 -19.09 -0.52
C PRO A 301 -15.31 -18.56 -1.59
N GLU A 302 -15.68 -18.67 -2.88
CA GLU A 302 -14.86 -18.22 -4.00
C GLU A 302 -14.57 -16.71 -3.97
N GLY A 303 -15.57 -15.92 -3.56
CA GLY A 303 -15.42 -14.47 -3.42
C GLY A 303 -14.40 -14.10 -2.33
N ILE A 304 -14.43 -14.82 -1.19
CA ILE A 304 -13.47 -14.60 -0.09
C ILE A 304 -12.06 -15.04 -0.52
N ILE A 305 -11.94 -16.22 -1.15
CA ILE A 305 -10.65 -16.74 -1.64
C ILE A 305 -10.01 -15.75 -2.61
N ALA A 306 -10.77 -15.27 -3.60
CA ALA A 306 -10.26 -14.35 -4.60
C ALA A 306 -9.78 -13.02 -3.99
N SER A 307 -10.60 -12.43 -3.13
CA SER A 307 -10.28 -11.17 -2.45
C SER A 307 -9.01 -11.28 -1.63
N GLU A 308 -8.94 -12.28 -0.76
CA GLU A 308 -7.87 -12.35 0.23
C GLU A 308 -6.56 -12.88 -0.34
N ALA A 309 -6.61 -13.82 -1.28
CA ALA A 309 -5.40 -14.27 -1.97
C ALA A 309 -4.77 -13.10 -2.77
N SER A 310 -5.56 -12.29 -3.46
CA SER A 310 -5.06 -11.13 -4.21
C SER A 310 -4.58 -10.01 -3.30
N CYS A 311 -5.20 -9.81 -2.13
CA CYS A 311 -4.82 -8.76 -1.18
C CYS A 311 -3.37 -8.96 -0.69
N ASN A 312 -3.04 -10.13 -0.17
CA ASN A 312 -1.67 -10.41 0.29
C ASN A 312 -0.68 -10.67 -0.86
N ALA A 313 -1.15 -11.11 -2.01
CA ALA A 313 -0.31 -11.20 -3.20
C ALA A 313 0.12 -9.81 -3.73
N ASN A 314 -0.74 -8.80 -3.59
CA ASN A 314 -0.40 -7.40 -3.90
C ASN A 314 0.80 -6.90 -3.07
N VAL A 315 0.91 -7.30 -1.80
CA VAL A 315 2.06 -6.96 -0.94
C VAL A 315 3.37 -7.42 -1.58
N GLY A 316 3.41 -8.68 -2.06
CA GLY A 316 4.59 -9.24 -2.75
C GLY A 316 4.91 -8.47 -4.03
N GLY A 317 3.91 -8.17 -4.86
CA GLY A 317 4.07 -7.37 -6.08
C GLY A 317 4.63 -5.97 -5.81
N SER A 318 4.10 -5.28 -4.81
CA SER A 318 4.55 -3.93 -4.41
C SER A 318 5.99 -3.93 -3.87
N LEU A 319 6.39 -4.98 -3.16
CA LEU A 319 7.78 -5.14 -2.71
C LEU A 319 8.75 -5.38 -3.89
N VAL A 320 8.34 -6.11 -4.93
CA VAL A 320 9.16 -6.25 -6.15
C VAL A 320 9.46 -4.88 -6.75
N THR A 321 8.46 -4.03 -6.89
CA THR A 321 8.58 -2.73 -7.55
C THR A 321 9.53 -1.80 -6.78
N ILE A 322 9.41 -1.72 -5.46
CA ILE A 322 10.30 -0.89 -4.65
C ILE A 322 11.74 -1.42 -4.66
N MET A 323 11.93 -2.73 -4.65
CA MET A 323 13.28 -3.33 -4.59
C MET A 323 13.97 -3.34 -5.97
N ALA A 324 13.22 -3.55 -7.07
CA ALA A 324 13.79 -3.63 -8.40
C ALA A 324 13.92 -2.27 -9.10
N PHE A 325 12.95 -1.38 -8.93
CA PHE A 325 12.90 -0.10 -9.64
C PHE A 325 13.06 1.13 -8.73
N GLY A 326 12.93 0.98 -7.40
CA GLY A 326 12.90 2.10 -6.46
C GLY A 326 11.62 2.92 -6.53
N ILE A 327 10.55 2.36 -7.08
CA ILE A 327 9.23 3.00 -7.21
C ILE A 327 8.26 2.30 -6.27
N PRO A 328 7.48 3.02 -5.46
CA PRO A 328 6.51 2.39 -4.59
C PRO A 328 5.32 1.83 -5.40
N GLY A 329 4.94 0.58 -5.12
CA GLY A 329 3.76 -0.05 -5.71
C GLY A 329 2.44 0.45 -5.11
N ASP A 330 2.49 1.02 -3.89
CA ASP A 330 1.35 1.61 -3.20
C ASP A 330 1.78 2.58 -2.09
N ALA A 331 0.81 3.13 -1.35
CA ALA A 331 1.06 4.06 -0.26
C ALA A 331 1.87 3.45 0.91
N VAL A 332 1.77 2.15 1.15
CA VAL A 332 2.51 1.46 2.21
C VAL A 332 3.99 1.35 1.84
N THR A 333 4.27 0.90 0.63
CA THR A 333 5.65 0.84 0.10
C THR A 333 6.27 2.22 -0.10
N ALA A 334 5.44 3.28 -0.29
CA ALA A 334 5.91 4.65 -0.27
C ALA A 334 6.52 5.05 1.09
N VAL A 335 5.85 4.69 2.19
CA VAL A 335 6.39 4.89 3.55
C VAL A 335 7.63 4.02 3.78
N MET A 336 7.63 2.77 3.29
CA MET A 336 8.80 1.89 3.38
C MET A 336 9.99 2.45 2.62
N LEU A 337 9.78 3.11 1.47
CA LEU A 337 10.83 3.80 0.73
C LEU A 337 11.48 4.90 1.57
N GLY A 338 10.65 5.71 2.26
CA GLY A 338 11.14 6.72 3.20
C GLY A 338 11.95 6.10 4.34
N ALA A 339 11.51 4.97 4.88
CA ALA A 339 12.25 4.24 5.90
C ALA A 339 13.62 3.73 5.38
N MET A 340 13.67 3.18 4.17
CA MET A 340 14.94 2.77 3.54
C MET A 340 15.89 3.95 3.43
N THR A 341 15.41 5.12 3.00
CA THR A 341 16.21 6.34 2.88
C THR A 341 16.80 6.80 4.22
N ILE A 342 16.00 6.76 5.32
CA ILE A 342 16.47 7.10 6.68
C ILE A 342 17.59 6.16 7.14
N HIS A 343 17.47 4.88 6.82
CA HIS A 343 18.50 3.88 7.10
C HIS A 343 19.69 3.96 6.13
N GLY A 344 19.77 4.97 5.26
CA GLY A 344 20.85 5.15 4.28
C GLY A 344 20.84 4.12 3.14
N ILE A 345 19.71 3.45 2.93
CA ILE A 345 19.55 2.42 1.91
C ILE A 345 18.89 3.04 0.68
N GLN A 346 19.57 2.98 -0.46
CA GLN A 346 18.98 3.32 -1.73
C GLN A 346 18.20 2.11 -2.28
N SER A 347 16.89 2.28 -2.47
CA SER A 347 16.05 1.33 -3.18
C SER A 347 16.32 1.39 -4.70
N GLY A 348 16.00 0.34 -5.43
CA GLY A 348 16.14 0.29 -6.87
C GLY A 348 17.08 -0.83 -7.33
N PRO A 349 17.53 -0.82 -8.59
CA PRO A 349 18.14 -2.00 -9.22
C PRO A 349 19.45 -2.45 -8.58
N LEU A 350 20.20 -1.55 -7.98
CA LEU A 350 21.44 -1.89 -7.26
C LEU A 350 21.21 -2.39 -5.84
N PHE A 351 19.98 -2.26 -5.31
CA PHE A 351 19.69 -2.62 -3.91
C PHE A 351 20.04 -4.07 -3.58
N VAL A 352 19.59 -5.01 -4.41
CA VAL A 352 19.83 -6.44 -4.17
C VAL A 352 21.32 -6.81 -4.25
N SER A 353 22.07 -6.15 -5.13
CA SER A 353 23.51 -6.40 -5.30
C SER A 353 24.36 -5.73 -4.24
N GLN A 354 24.02 -4.50 -3.83
CA GLN A 354 24.79 -3.72 -2.84
C GLN A 354 24.46 -4.12 -1.40
N HIS A 355 23.20 -4.51 -1.13
CA HIS A 355 22.71 -4.87 0.19
C HIS A 355 22.04 -6.27 0.22
N PRO A 356 22.74 -7.35 -0.22
CA PRO A 356 22.12 -8.66 -0.37
C PRO A 356 21.56 -9.20 0.96
N GLN A 357 22.25 -8.97 2.07
CA GLN A 357 21.77 -9.42 3.39
C GLN A 357 20.43 -8.80 3.77
N ILE A 358 20.22 -7.51 3.46
CA ILE A 358 18.97 -6.80 3.76
C ILE A 358 17.88 -7.26 2.78
N ALA A 359 18.20 -7.36 1.50
CA ALA A 359 17.24 -7.78 0.47
C ALA A 359 16.70 -9.20 0.74
N TYR A 360 17.60 -10.18 0.96
CA TYR A 360 17.19 -11.54 1.28
C TYR A 360 16.56 -11.66 2.67
N GLY A 361 16.94 -10.77 3.60
CA GLY A 361 16.25 -10.62 4.87
C GLY A 361 14.81 -10.14 4.73
N ILE A 362 14.53 -9.20 3.81
CA ILE A 362 13.15 -8.76 3.51
C ILE A 362 12.34 -9.92 2.88
N TYR A 363 12.94 -10.69 1.96
CA TYR A 363 12.26 -11.88 1.40
C TYR A 363 11.91 -12.90 2.48
N ALA A 364 12.86 -13.16 3.39
CA ALA A 364 12.64 -14.05 4.51
C ALA A 364 11.57 -13.51 5.47
N ALA A 365 11.63 -12.23 5.82
CA ALA A 365 10.64 -11.56 6.66
C ALA A 365 9.24 -11.62 6.04
N TYR A 366 9.12 -11.40 4.73
CA TYR A 366 7.86 -11.52 4.00
C TYR A 366 7.30 -12.95 4.09
N LEU A 367 8.12 -13.97 3.80
CA LEU A 367 7.70 -15.38 3.88
C LEU A 367 7.30 -15.78 5.30
N LEU A 368 8.08 -15.37 6.32
CA LEU A 368 7.85 -15.71 7.72
C LEU A 368 6.69 -14.91 8.36
N ALA A 369 6.39 -13.72 7.86
CA ALA A 369 5.24 -12.95 8.32
C ALA A 369 3.91 -13.67 8.11
N HIS A 370 3.77 -14.47 7.05
CA HIS A 370 2.55 -15.20 6.73
C HIS A 370 2.23 -16.32 7.75
N PRO A 371 3.13 -17.27 8.09
CA PRO A 371 2.87 -18.23 9.16
C PRO A 371 2.71 -17.54 10.52
N LEU A 372 3.44 -16.45 10.82
CA LEU A 372 3.23 -15.67 12.03
C LEU A 372 1.83 -15.05 12.06
N MET A 373 1.34 -14.52 10.96
CA MET A 373 -0.03 -14.00 10.81
C MET A 373 -1.07 -15.08 11.14
N VAL A 374 -0.94 -16.28 10.59
CA VAL A 374 -1.83 -17.42 10.89
C VAL A 374 -1.75 -17.79 12.38
N LEU A 375 -0.55 -17.88 12.94
CA LEU A 375 -0.31 -18.19 14.35
C LEU A 375 -0.97 -17.15 15.27
N ILE A 376 -0.73 -15.86 15.01
CA ILE A 376 -1.30 -14.77 15.80
C ILE A 376 -2.82 -14.78 15.72
N CYS A 377 -3.40 -15.02 14.53
CA CYS A 377 -4.84 -15.16 14.36
C CYS A 377 -5.40 -16.38 15.10
N ALA A 378 -4.68 -17.51 15.10
CA ALA A 378 -5.11 -18.72 15.82
C ALA A 378 -5.14 -18.51 17.34
N LEU A 379 -4.17 -17.80 17.89
CA LEU A 379 -4.06 -17.51 19.32
C LEU A 379 -4.96 -16.35 19.74
N GLY A 380 -5.10 -15.34 18.89
CA GLY A 380 -5.68 -14.02 19.22
C GLY A 380 -6.99 -13.66 18.53
N ALA A 381 -7.61 -14.51 17.73
CA ALA A 381 -8.80 -14.16 16.94
C ALA A 381 -9.93 -13.53 17.77
N ARG A 382 -10.13 -13.98 19.02
CA ARG A 382 -11.09 -13.38 19.95
C ARG A 382 -10.67 -12.01 20.49
N LEU A 383 -9.36 -11.76 20.57
CA LEU A 383 -8.80 -10.49 21.02
C LEU A 383 -9.04 -9.39 19.97
N PHE A 384 -8.90 -9.72 18.68
CA PHE A 384 -9.16 -8.77 17.60
C PHE A 384 -10.59 -8.22 17.62
N LEU A 385 -11.59 -9.03 18.00
CA LEU A 385 -12.95 -8.56 18.18
C LEU A 385 -13.09 -7.52 19.30
N ARG A 386 -12.29 -7.62 20.37
CA ARG A 386 -12.26 -6.60 21.43
C ARG A 386 -11.58 -5.32 20.97
N VAL A 387 -10.54 -5.44 20.15
CA VAL A 387 -9.82 -4.29 19.58
C VAL A 387 -10.75 -3.45 18.71
N VAL A 388 -11.61 -4.11 17.92
CA VAL A 388 -12.60 -3.43 17.06
C VAL A 388 -13.63 -2.61 17.86
N THR A 389 -13.87 -2.97 19.12
CA THR A 389 -14.80 -2.23 20.00
C THR A 389 -14.17 -1.01 20.68
N VAL A 390 -12.89 -0.71 20.43
CA VAL A 390 -12.24 0.49 20.98
C VAL A 390 -12.89 1.74 20.38
N PRO A 391 -13.43 2.64 21.23
CA PRO A 391 -14.07 3.86 20.75
C PRO A 391 -13.09 4.75 19.99
N LYS A 392 -13.53 5.31 18.87
CA LYS A 392 -12.72 6.27 18.08
C LYS A 392 -12.28 7.46 18.92
N SER A 393 -13.05 7.86 19.94
CA SER A 393 -12.71 8.92 20.89
C SER A 393 -11.45 8.65 21.71
N ILE A 394 -11.05 7.39 21.87
CA ILE A 394 -9.80 6.99 22.52
C ILE A 394 -8.72 6.81 21.46
N LEU A 395 -9.05 6.17 20.34
CA LEU A 395 -8.09 5.84 19.29
C LEU A 395 -7.48 7.09 18.66
N ILE A 396 -8.31 8.06 18.25
CA ILE A 396 -7.86 9.23 17.49
C ILE A 396 -6.84 10.08 18.25
N PRO A 397 -7.07 10.50 19.53
CA PRO A 397 -6.09 11.29 20.26
C PRO A 397 -4.76 10.56 20.47
N ASN A 398 -4.80 9.25 20.75
CA ASN A 398 -3.57 8.47 20.92
C ASN A 398 -2.76 8.39 19.62
N VAL A 399 -3.42 8.19 18.49
CA VAL A 399 -2.73 8.17 17.19
C VAL A 399 -2.16 9.54 16.84
N LEU A 400 -2.89 10.63 17.10
CA LEU A 400 -2.37 12.00 16.90
C LEU A 400 -1.10 12.26 17.71
N VAL A 401 -1.09 11.88 18.98
CA VAL A 401 0.10 12.02 19.85
C VAL A 401 1.26 11.21 19.28
N LEU A 402 1.02 9.98 18.85
CA LEU A 402 2.05 9.13 18.23
C LEU A 402 2.59 9.72 16.92
N CYS A 403 1.74 10.33 16.09
CA CYS A 403 2.16 11.03 14.88
C CYS A 403 3.09 12.22 15.19
N VAL A 404 2.74 13.03 16.20
CA VAL A 404 3.57 14.18 16.64
C VAL A 404 4.91 13.70 17.20
N ILE A 405 4.89 12.71 18.09
CA ILE A 405 6.13 12.10 18.62
C ILE A 405 6.97 11.53 17.48
N GLY A 406 6.34 10.84 16.53
CA GLY A 406 7.00 10.25 15.37
C GLY A 406 7.68 11.29 14.49
N ALA A 407 7.01 12.37 14.16
CA ALA A 407 7.60 13.46 13.39
C ALA A 407 8.79 14.11 14.13
N TYR A 408 8.63 14.41 15.42
CA TYR A 408 9.71 14.98 16.21
C TYR A 408 10.93 14.05 16.32
N ALA A 409 10.70 12.75 16.52
CA ALA A 409 11.76 11.77 16.75
C ALA A 409 12.66 11.54 15.52
N LEU A 410 12.23 11.97 14.31
CA LEU A 410 13.02 11.86 13.09
C LEU A 410 14.36 12.59 13.18
N ASN A 411 14.29 13.88 13.44
CA ASN A 411 15.43 14.78 13.42
C ASN A 411 15.63 15.51 14.77
N ASN A 412 14.75 15.26 15.74
CA ASN A 412 14.67 15.95 17.05
C ASN A 412 14.48 17.47 16.91
N ILE A 413 13.73 17.92 15.89
CA ILE A 413 13.43 19.34 15.65
C ILE A 413 11.92 19.57 15.59
N MET A 414 11.48 20.72 16.12
CA MET A 414 10.06 21.09 16.09
C MET A 414 9.55 21.45 14.70
N ASP A 415 10.42 21.81 13.78
CA ASP A 415 10.06 22.13 12.39
C ASP A 415 9.38 20.95 11.71
N ASP A 416 9.79 19.72 12.00
CA ASP A 416 9.15 18.51 11.48
C ASP A 416 7.69 18.38 11.97
N VAL A 417 7.42 18.78 13.19
CA VAL A 417 6.03 18.82 13.72
C VAL A 417 5.21 19.90 13.03
N VAL A 418 5.82 21.07 12.78
CA VAL A 418 5.16 22.15 12.04
C VAL A 418 4.82 21.70 10.61
N VAL A 419 5.75 21.04 9.94
CA VAL A 419 5.52 20.44 8.60
C VAL A 419 4.39 19.42 8.64
N LEU A 420 4.38 18.51 9.62
CA LEU A 420 3.29 17.54 9.80
C LEU A 420 1.93 18.25 9.92
N LEU A 421 1.82 19.27 10.79
CA LEU A 421 0.56 19.99 11.01
C LEU A 421 0.13 20.75 9.76
N LEU A 422 1.06 21.44 9.09
CA LEU A 422 0.81 22.16 7.85
C LEU A 422 0.25 21.23 6.76
N PHE A 423 0.98 20.14 6.50
CA PHE A 423 0.56 19.17 5.48
C PHE A 423 -0.65 18.34 5.90
N GLY A 424 -0.88 18.20 7.20
CA GLY A 424 -2.10 17.62 7.73
C GLY A 424 -3.34 18.46 7.40
N VAL A 425 -3.26 19.78 7.58
CA VAL A 425 -4.34 20.71 7.20
C VAL A 425 -4.51 20.76 5.69
N ILE A 426 -3.42 20.83 4.92
CA ILE A 426 -3.46 20.77 3.46
C ILE A 426 -4.12 19.48 2.98
N GLY A 427 -3.68 18.33 3.51
CA GLY A 427 -4.23 17.01 3.17
C GLY A 427 -5.73 16.92 3.47
N TYR A 428 -6.14 17.40 4.65
CA TYR A 428 -7.56 17.47 5.02
C TYR A 428 -8.38 18.35 4.05
N ALA A 429 -7.85 19.53 3.68
CA ALA A 429 -8.50 20.40 2.70
C ALA A 429 -8.62 19.73 1.32
N LEU A 430 -7.57 19.04 0.87
CA LEU A 430 -7.57 18.29 -0.39
C LEU A 430 -8.60 17.15 -0.38
N VAL A 431 -8.71 16.40 0.73
CA VAL A 431 -9.75 15.37 0.90
C VAL A 431 -11.15 15.98 0.82
N LYS A 432 -11.39 17.12 1.46
CA LYS A 432 -12.67 17.86 1.38
C LYS A 432 -13.01 18.30 -0.04
N LEU A 433 -12.01 18.73 -0.79
CA LEU A 433 -12.15 19.11 -2.20
C LEU A 433 -12.20 17.88 -3.13
N ARG A 434 -12.19 16.67 -2.59
CA ARG A 434 -12.17 15.38 -3.32
C ARG A 434 -10.97 15.26 -4.27
N PHE A 435 -9.80 15.73 -3.84
CA PHE A 435 -8.54 15.44 -4.52
C PHE A 435 -8.02 14.08 -4.06
N PRO A 436 -7.56 13.21 -4.98
CA PRO A 436 -6.94 11.95 -4.61
C PRO A 436 -5.54 12.20 -4.03
N LEU A 437 -5.24 11.63 -2.87
CA LEU A 437 -3.94 11.82 -2.20
C LEU A 437 -2.83 10.95 -2.81
N ALA A 438 -3.16 9.81 -3.42
CA ALA A 438 -2.15 8.89 -3.96
C ALA A 438 -1.28 9.54 -5.07
N PRO A 439 -1.83 10.24 -6.08
CA PRO A 439 -1.01 10.95 -7.06
C PRO A 439 -0.15 12.07 -6.46
N LEU A 440 -0.66 12.80 -5.46
CA LEU A 440 0.10 13.84 -4.76
C LEU A 440 1.37 13.28 -4.12
N ILE A 441 1.20 12.17 -3.41
CA ILE A 441 2.31 11.52 -2.71
C ILE A 441 3.28 10.90 -3.69
N LEU A 442 2.80 10.32 -4.78
CA LEU A 442 3.68 9.82 -5.81
C LEU A 442 4.47 10.95 -6.47
N GLY A 443 3.83 12.11 -6.73
CA GLY A 443 4.51 13.31 -7.19
C GLY A 443 5.59 13.77 -6.22
N LEU A 444 5.30 13.76 -4.92
CA LEU A 444 6.25 14.07 -3.87
C LEU A 444 7.44 13.10 -3.81
N ILE A 445 7.19 11.78 -3.98
CA ILE A 445 8.24 10.75 -3.94
C ILE A 445 9.12 10.80 -5.19
N LEU A 446 8.48 10.92 -6.34
CA LEU A 446 9.17 10.84 -7.63
C LEU A 446 9.70 12.17 -8.12
N GLY A 447 9.32 13.30 -7.50
CA GLY A 447 9.68 14.64 -7.97
C GLY A 447 11.19 14.82 -8.06
N ASP A 448 11.91 14.55 -6.98
CA ASP A 448 13.37 14.63 -6.97
C ASP A 448 14.01 13.67 -7.99
N GLN A 449 13.46 12.46 -8.12
CA GLN A 449 13.98 11.46 -9.06
C GLN A 449 13.72 11.88 -10.52
N ILE A 450 12.56 12.44 -10.81
CA ILE A 450 12.22 13.00 -12.13
C ILE A 450 13.19 14.12 -12.47
N GLU A 451 13.40 15.05 -11.56
CA GLU A 451 14.29 16.19 -11.76
C GLU A 451 15.74 15.74 -11.97
N VAL A 452 16.29 14.92 -11.06
CA VAL A 452 17.67 14.43 -11.14
C VAL A 452 17.90 13.69 -12.46
N ASN A 453 16.98 12.83 -12.88
CA ASN A 453 17.17 12.08 -14.12
C ASN A 453 16.96 12.97 -15.36
N LEU A 454 16.05 13.95 -15.32
CA LEU A 454 15.91 14.94 -16.38
C LEU A 454 17.19 15.74 -16.58
N LEU A 455 17.74 16.28 -15.48
CA LEU A 455 18.97 17.06 -15.54
C LEU A 455 20.16 16.22 -15.99
N ARG A 456 20.33 15.00 -15.49
CA ARG A 456 21.38 14.07 -15.94
C ARG A 456 21.25 13.73 -17.42
N ALA A 457 20.04 13.54 -17.92
CA ALA A 457 19.80 13.28 -19.33
C ALA A 457 20.24 14.47 -20.20
N ILE A 458 19.80 15.69 -19.86
CA ILE A 458 20.13 16.93 -20.59
C ILE A 458 21.63 17.24 -20.49
N MET A 459 22.27 16.99 -19.35
CA MET A 459 23.73 17.19 -19.18
C MET A 459 24.56 16.17 -19.96
N SER A 460 24.03 14.94 -20.18
CA SER A 460 24.68 13.92 -21.00
C SER A 460 24.58 14.24 -22.49
N ASP A 461 23.41 14.63 -22.95
CA ASP A 461 23.15 15.07 -24.33
C ASP A 461 21.95 16.05 -24.33
N PRO A 462 22.16 17.30 -24.76
CA PRO A 462 21.11 18.33 -24.76
C PRO A 462 20.03 18.11 -25.84
N ASN A 463 20.10 17.05 -26.65
CA ASN A 463 19.13 16.76 -27.70
C ASN A 463 17.81 16.22 -27.09
N PRO A 464 16.70 16.99 -27.11
CA PRO A 464 15.45 16.59 -26.49
C PRO A 464 14.76 15.42 -27.23
N TRP A 465 15.13 15.16 -28.48
CA TRP A 465 14.54 14.05 -29.25
C TRP A 465 14.93 12.69 -28.69
N LEU A 466 16.03 12.59 -27.92
CA LEU A 466 16.46 11.34 -27.31
C LEU A 466 15.41 10.77 -26.34
N PHE A 467 14.59 11.59 -25.71
CA PHE A 467 13.49 11.10 -24.86
C PHE A 467 12.46 10.27 -25.65
N VAL A 468 12.28 10.54 -26.95
CA VAL A 468 11.29 9.88 -27.79
C VAL A 468 11.91 8.83 -28.71
N THR A 469 13.14 9.07 -29.20
CA THR A 469 13.79 8.18 -30.19
C THR A 469 14.45 6.95 -29.56
N ARG A 470 14.79 6.99 -28.28
CA ARG A 470 15.28 5.80 -27.56
C ARG A 470 14.12 4.82 -27.35
N PRO A 471 14.29 3.52 -27.67
CA PRO A 471 13.15 2.60 -27.74
C PRO A 471 12.42 2.43 -26.41
N ILE A 472 13.15 2.31 -25.28
CA ILE A 472 12.54 2.13 -23.96
C ILE A 472 11.89 3.42 -23.48
N SER A 473 12.61 4.54 -23.52
CA SER A 473 12.10 5.85 -23.11
C SER A 473 10.89 6.28 -23.95
N GLY A 474 11.00 6.20 -25.29
CA GLY A 474 9.90 6.52 -26.19
C GLY A 474 8.69 5.62 -25.99
N GLY A 475 8.92 4.31 -25.76
CA GLY A 475 7.85 3.35 -25.44
C GLY A 475 7.12 3.73 -24.13
N LEU A 476 7.85 4.04 -23.06
CA LEU A 476 7.27 4.44 -21.77
C LEU A 476 6.50 5.76 -21.86
N LEU A 477 7.04 6.77 -22.58
CA LEU A 477 6.32 8.03 -22.77
C LEU A 477 5.07 7.84 -23.64
N THR A 478 5.12 6.98 -24.64
CA THR A 478 3.95 6.63 -25.45
C THR A 478 2.89 5.94 -24.60
N LEU A 479 3.29 5.02 -23.71
CA LEU A 479 2.39 4.38 -22.73
C LEU A 479 1.81 5.39 -21.74
N SER A 480 2.60 6.41 -21.33
CA SER A 480 2.12 7.49 -20.47
C SER A 480 0.98 8.28 -21.13
N VAL A 481 1.19 8.69 -22.38
CA VAL A 481 0.16 9.40 -23.16
C VAL A 481 -1.06 8.51 -23.40
N ALA A 482 -0.85 7.24 -23.74
CA ALA A 482 -1.93 6.28 -23.96
C ALA A 482 -2.75 6.05 -22.67
N SER A 483 -2.10 5.97 -21.51
CA SER A 483 -2.75 5.83 -20.20
C SER A 483 -3.66 7.03 -19.91
N VAL A 484 -3.16 8.25 -20.10
CA VAL A 484 -3.96 9.48 -19.89
C VAL A 484 -5.12 9.56 -20.90
N MET A 485 -4.88 9.24 -22.17
CA MET A 485 -5.93 9.22 -23.20
C MET A 485 -7.01 8.17 -22.90
N PHE A 486 -6.61 6.98 -22.45
CA PHE A 486 -7.53 5.92 -22.07
C PHE A 486 -8.39 6.35 -20.86
N ALA A 487 -7.79 6.98 -19.86
CA ALA A 487 -8.49 7.51 -18.70
C ALA A 487 -9.50 8.60 -19.09
N LEU A 488 -9.13 9.51 -19.99
CA LEU A 488 -10.03 10.52 -20.55
C LEU A 488 -11.22 9.91 -21.30
N TRP A 489 -10.94 8.88 -22.11
CA TRP A 489 -11.99 8.18 -22.85
C TRP A 489 -12.95 7.45 -21.92
N GLN A 490 -12.43 6.76 -20.91
CA GLN A 490 -13.23 6.06 -19.91
C GLN A 490 -14.12 7.02 -19.12
N HIS A 491 -13.57 8.16 -18.69
CA HIS A 491 -14.32 9.18 -17.93
C HIS A 491 -15.47 9.76 -18.76
N ARG A 492 -15.23 10.14 -20.01
CA ARG A 492 -16.29 10.62 -20.93
C ARG A 492 -17.39 9.60 -21.14
N ARG A 493 -17.02 8.29 -21.21
CA ARG A 493 -18.00 7.21 -21.39
C ARG A 493 -18.86 7.01 -20.14
N GLN A 494 -18.30 7.19 -18.96
CA GLN A 494 -19.06 7.12 -17.70
C GLN A 494 -20.02 8.30 -17.55
N GLU A 495 -19.60 9.51 -17.87
CA GLU A 495 -20.46 10.68 -17.86
C GLU A 495 -21.62 10.58 -18.88
N GLY A 496 -21.36 10.01 -20.04
CA GLY A 496 -22.41 9.72 -21.04
C GLY A 496 -23.48 8.77 -20.52
N ARG A 497 -23.05 7.66 -19.87
CA ARG A 497 -23.97 6.69 -19.26
C ARG A 497 -24.77 7.26 -18.09
N ALA A 498 -24.14 8.10 -17.24
CA ALA A 498 -24.84 8.73 -16.13
C ALA A 498 -25.96 9.66 -16.63
N LYS A 499 -25.71 10.42 -17.70
CA LYS A 499 -26.73 11.28 -18.34
C LYS A 499 -27.85 10.49 -19.02
N GLU A 500 -27.57 9.32 -19.59
CA GLU A 500 -28.58 8.43 -20.16
C GLU A 500 -29.52 7.86 -19.09
N VAL A 501 -28.98 7.49 -17.92
CA VAL A 501 -29.79 6.98 -16.78
C VAL A 501 -30.64 8.10 -16.16
N GLU A 502 -30.15 9.35 -16.09
CA GLU A 502 -30.95 10.48 -15.61
C GLU A 502 -32.07 10.90 -16.58
N GLN A 503 -32.00 10.50 -17.84
CA GLN A 503 -33.00 10.82 -18.88
C GLN A 503 -34.03 9.72 -19.11
N GLU A 504 -33.89 8.52 -18.51
CA GLU A 504 -34.94 7.53 -18.53
C GLU A 504 -36.06 7.98 -17.56
N PRO A 505 -37.29 8.28 -18.03
CA PRO A 505 -38.38 8.64 -17.16
C PRO A 505 -38.78 7.43 -16.32
N ASP A 506 -38.95 7.66 -15.02
CA ASP A 506 -39.58 6.70 -14.10
C ASP A 506 -40.92 6.24 -14.67
N PHE A 507 -40.98 4.97 -15.12
CA PHE A 507 -42.22 4.28 -15.47
C PHE A 507 -42.72 3.44 -14.28
#